data_20100620003f3583036f77cebda1ca73
#
_entry.id   20100620003f3583036f77cebda1ca73
#
_cell.length_a   1.000
_cell.length_b   1.000
_cell.length_c   1.000
_cell.angle_alpha   90.00
_cell.angle_beta   90.00
_cell.angle_gamma   90.00
#
_symmetry.space_group_name_H-M   'P 1'
#
loop_
_entity.id
_entity.type
_entity.pdbx_description
1 polymer ?
#
loop_
_entity_poly.entity_id
_entity_poly.type
_entity_poly.pdbx_seq_one_letter_code
_entity_poly.pdbx_strand_id
1 'polypeptide(L)'
;NTDKVFLLQLFTINLMTQPGRTFGKGGLISTLRETVLHAFGRVGSTDIASNEWLESLHKDQPDQHRRAVQWSRLLLVFHGGLLVLAWATGLWILPIVLSLFNFIGNWLGYFLGLPQHCGLRENVPDFRKTVRSMRLHPVLEFLYWHMNWHTEHHMYAGVPCYNLRQLHQAVKDDMPEPRSLTGAWREMLEIWERQKRDPSYQFDTPLPATAQTQRKRAAVAEEASIGDLAPEGLR
;
A
#
# COMPACT_ATOMS: atom_id res chain seq x y z
N ASN A 1 6.71 -9.90 7.16
CA ASN A 1 8.09 -10.39 7.25
C ASN A 1 9.01 -9.49 6.45
N THR A 2 9.42 -8.44 7.08
CA THR A 2 10.25 -7.37 6.52
C THR A 2 11.73 -7.64 6.75
N ASP A 3 12.09 -8.87 6.66
CA ASP A 3 13.26 -9.45 7.26
C ASP A 3 14.59 -8.91 6.77
N LYS A 4 14.64 -8.10 5.74
CA LYS A 4 15.94 -7.57 5.29
C LYS A 4 15.75 -6.30 4.47
N VAL A 5 15.68 -5.19 5.17
CA VAL A 5 15.88 -3.90 4.52
C VAL A 5 17.33 -3.77 4.14
N PHE A 6 17.63 -4.07 2.90
CA PHE A 6 18.93 -3.70 2.36
C PHE A 6 18.85 -2.25 1.92
N LEU A 7 19.56 -1.34 2.59
CA LEU A 7 19.76 0.03 2.12
C LEU A 7 20.20 0.08 0.65
N LEU A 8 20.93 -0.96 0.21
CA LEU A 8 21.27 -1.14 -1.20
C LEU A 8 20.04 -1.24 -2.12
N GLN A 9 18.91 -1.73 -1.65
CA GLN A 9 17.68 -1.83 -2.47
C GLN A 9 17.07 -0.47 -2.78
N LEU A 10 17.35 0.56 -1.98
CA LEU A 10 16.92 1.93 -2.26
C LEU A 10 17.53 2.47 -3.57
N PHE A 11 18.73 2.03 -3.90
CA PHE A 11 19.50 2.54 -5.05
C PHE A 11 19.68 1.51 -6.16
N THR A 12 19.04 0.34 -6.02
CA THR A 12 19.21 -0.74 -6.99
C THR A 12 18.21 -0.60 -8.13
N ILE A 13 18.68 -0.58 -9.35
CA ILE A 13 17.85 -0.66 -10.54
C ILE A 13 17.25 -2.08 -10.59
N ASN A 14 15.98 -2.22 -10.24
CA ASN A 14 15.28 -3.50 -10.14
C ASN A 14 15.38 -4.37 -11.42
N LEU A 15 15.52 -3.72 -12.58
CA LEU A 15 15.61 -4.37 -13.88
C LEU A 15 16.92 -5.13 -14.08
N MET A 16 18.05 -4.58 -13.59
CA MET A 16 19.38 -5.10 -13.86
C MET A 16 20.00 -5.89 -12.71
N THR A 17 19.67 -5.51 -11.49
CA THR A 17 20.33 -6.05 -10.30
C THR A 17 19.54 -7.13 -9.58
N GLN A 18 18.26 -7.30 -9.93
CA GLN A 18 17.39 -8.35 -9.40
C GLN A 18 16.66 -9.10 -10.52
N PRO A 19 17.37 -9.95 -11.31
CA PRO A 19 16.76 -10.72 -12.40
C PRO A 19 15.55 -11.52 -11.93
N GLY A 20 15.59 -12.09 -10.72
CA GLY A 20 14.47 -12.82 -10.13
C GLY A 20 13.22 -11.95 -9.91
N ARG A 21 13.37 -10.64 -9.67
CA ARG A 21 12.24 -9.71 -9.59
C ARG A 21 11.72 -9.28 -10.96
N THR A 22 12.58 -9.22 -11.97
CA THR A 22 12.16 -8.90 -13.35
C THR A 22 11.20 -9.95 -13.90
N PHE A 23 11.47 -11.22 -13.60
CA PHE A 23 10.64 -12.36 -14.00
C PHE A 23 9.65 -12.80 -12.93
N GLY A 24 9.85 -12.38 -11.68
CA GLY A 24 8.99 -12.69 -10.55
C GLY A 24 7.79 -11.76 -10.47
N LYS A 25 7.00 -11.99 -9.43
CA LYS A 25 5.78 -11.21 -9.13
C LYS A 25 6.06 -9.71 -9.02
N GLY A 26 5.27 -8.89 -9.74
CA GLY A 26 5.43 -7.43 -9.80
C GLY A 26 6.62 -6.93 -10.62
N GLY A 27 7.36 -7.82 -11.31
CA GLY A 27 8.44 -7.44 -12.21
C GLY A 27 7.94 -7.03 -13.60
N LEU A 28 8.84 -6.46 -14.42
CA LEU A 28 8.49 -5.98 -15.77
C LEU A 28 7.87 -7.06 -16.63
N ILE A 29 8.49 -8.24 -16.69
CA ILE A 29 8.04 -9.35 -17.56
C ILE A 29 6.70 -9.90 -17.06
N SER A 30 6.55 -10.08 -15.76
CA SER A 30 5.30 -10.51 -15.16
C SER A 30 4.17 -9.53 -15.47
N THR A 31 4.39 -8.22 -15.22
CA THR A 31 3.40 -7.17 -15.50
C THR A 31 3.02 -7.11 -16.99
N LEU A 32 4.01 -7.20 -17.89
CA LEU A 32 3.74 -7.22 -19.33
C LEU A 32 2.91 -8.45 -19.73
N ARG A 33 3.30 -9.63 -19.25
CA ARG A 33 2.58 -10.88 -19.50
C ARG A 33 1.12 -10.77 -19.01
N GLU A 34 0.91 -10.30 -17.79
CA GLU A 34 -0.44 -10.12 -17.22
C GLU A 34 -1.26 -9.13 -18.02
N THR A 35 -0.69 -7.96 -18.36
CA THR A 35 -1.37 -6.97 -19.17
C THR A 35 -1.79 -7.53 -20.54
N VAL A 36 -0.94 -8.34 -21.18
CA VAL A 36 -1.28 -9.03 -22.43
C VAL A 36 -2.42 -10.03 -22.21
N LEU A 37 -2.34 -10.88 -21.18
CA LEU A 37 -3.39 -11.85 -20.88
C LEU A 37 -4.72 -11.16 -20.60
N HIS A 38 -4.71 -10.09 -19.82
CA HIS A 38 -5.90 -9.28 -19.51
C HIS A 38 -6.50 -8.65 -20.78
N ALA A 39 -5.67 -8.15 -21.69
CA ALA A 39 -6.14 -7.59 -22.97
C ALA A 39 -6.88 -8.64 -23.83
N PHE A 40 -6.58 -9.92 -23.66
CA PHE A 40 -7.28 -11.03 -24.28
C PHE A 40 -8.45 -11.59 -23.42
N GLY A 41 -8.82 -10.91 -22.37
CA GLY A 41 -9.95 -11.29 -21.51
C GLY A 41 -9.63 -12.35 -20.45
N ARG A 42 -8.35 -12.71 -20.25
CA ARG A 42 -7.91 -13.66 -19.23
C ARG A 42 -7.56 -12.91 -17.93
N VAL A 43 -8.57 -12.34 -17.29
CA VAL A 43 -8.40 -11.59 -16.04
C VAL A 43 -8.49 -12.56 -14.87
N GLY A 44 -7.39 -13.05 -14.39
CA GLY A 44 -7.40 -14.03 -13.30
C GLY A 44 -6.02 -14.32 -12.73
N SER A 45 -4.98 -13.68 -13.24
CA SER A 45 -3.61 -13.94 -12.79
C SER A 45 -2.94 -12.66 -12.41
N THR A 46 -3.06 -12.27 -11.15
CA THR A 46 -2.28 -11.16 -10.61
C THR A 46 -1.43 -11.63 -9.43
N ASP A 47 -0.39 -10.87 -9.15
CA ASP A 47 0.53 -11.14 -8.06
C ASP A 47 -0.07 -10.83 -6.68
N ILE A 48 -1.15 -10.06 -6.63
CA ILE A 48 -1.71 -9.49 -5.40
C ILE A 48 -2.90 -10.29 -4.88
N ALA A 49 -3.65 -10.93 -5.78
CA ALA A 49 -4.85 -11.66 -5.42
C ALA A 49 -4.84 -13.08 -6.00
N SER A 50 -5.52 -14.03 -5.34
CA SER A 50 -5.68 -15.37 -5.89
C SER A 50 -6.50 -15.34 -7.18
N ASN A 51 -6.20 -16.22 -8.12
CA ASN A 51 -6.96 -16.33 -9.36
C ASN A 51 -8.45 -16.59 -9.09
N GLU A 52 -8.78 -17.44 -8.12
CA GLU A 52 -10.14 -17.74 -7.71
C GLU A 52 -10.90 -16.50 -7.25
N TRP A 53 -10.26 -15.65 -6.48
CA TRP A 53 -10.88 -14.40 -6.01
C TRP A 53 -11.16 -13.43 -7.15
N LEU A 54 -10.20 -13.25 -8.06
CA LEU A 54 -10.37 -12.37 -9.22
C LEU A 54 -11.41 -12.89 -10.21
N GLU A 55 -11.42 -14.19 -10.47
CA GLU A 55 -12.41 -14.84 -11.33
C GLU A 55 -13.82 -14.69 -10.75
N SER A 56 -13.97 -14.92 -9.43
CA SER A 56 -15.25 -14.72 -8.73
C SER A 56 -15.71 -13.27 -8.82
N LEU A 57 -14.82 -12.30 -8.54
CA LEU A 57 -15.12 -10.87 -8.61
C LEU A 57 -15.60 -10.47 -10.02
N HIS A 58 -14.91 -10.91 -11.05
CA HIS A 58 -15.25 -10.55 -12.43
C HIS A 58 -16.45 -11.31 -12.97
N LYS A 59 -16.73 -12.51 -12.46
CA LYS A 59 -17.94 -13.29 -12.83
C LYS A 59 -19.20 -12.56 -12.44
N ASP A 60 -19.23 -11.96 -11.26
CA ASP A 60 -20.38 -11.25 -10.73
C ASP A 60 -20.49 -9.81 -11.26
N GLN A 61 -19.43 -9.29 -11.89
CA GLN A 61 -19.33 -7.92 -12.41
C GLN A 61 -18.83 -7.87 -13.87
N PRO A 62 -19.62 -8.32 -14.85
CA PRO A 62 -19.19 -8.42 -16.24
C PRO A 62 -18.80 -7.08 -16.87
N ASP A 63 -19.40 -5.97 -16.41
CA ASP A 63 -19.05 -4.62 -16.88
C ASP A 63 -17.67 -4.19 -16.41
N GLN A 64 -17.31 -4.51 -15.18
CA GLN A 64 -15.98 -4.25 -14.65
C GLN A 64 -14.93 -5.11 -15.35
N HIS A 65 -15.24 -6.37 -15.64
CA HIS A 65 -14.39 -7.22 -16.45
C HIS A 65 -14.11 -6.60 -17.83
N ARG A 66 -15.14 -6.13 -18.53
CA ARG A 66 -14.98 -5.44 -19.83
C ARG A 66 -14.11 -4.20 -19.72
N ARG A 67 -14.30 -3.38 -18.67
CA ARG A 67 -13.46 -2.19 -18.42
C ARG A 67 -12.01 -2.57 -18.16
N ALA A 68 -11.73 -3.60 -17.38
CA ALA A 68 -10.37 -4.10 -17.12
C ALA A 68 -9.67 -4.54 -18.41
N VAL A 69 -10.39 -5.25 -19.29
CA VAL A 69 -9.90 -5.66 -20.61
C VAL A 69 -9.57 -4.43 -21.48
N GLN A 70 -10.51 -3.48 -21.56
CA GLN A 70 -10.31 -2.25 -22.34
C GLN A 70 -9.13 -1.42 -21.81
N TRP A 71 -9.01 -1.32 -20.49
CA TRP A 71 -7.89 -0.62 -19.86
C TRP A 71 -6.55 -1.28 -20.20
N SER A 72 -6.47 -2.59 -20.14
CA SER A 72 -5.26 -3.34 -20.51
C SER A 72 -4.88 -3.14 -21.99
N ARG A 73 -5.88 -3.10 -22.89
CA ARG A 73 -5.65 -2.78 -24.30
C ARG A 73 -5.14 -1.35 -24.48
N LEU A 74 -5.72 -0.39 -23.76
CA LEU A 74 -5.29 1.00 -23.79
C LEU A 74 -3.85 1.14 -23.32
N LEU A 75 -3.45 0.46 -22.24
CA LEU A 75 -2.07 0.45 -21.76
C LEU A 75 -1.10 -0.11 -22.80
N LEU A 76 -1.45 -1.23 -23.45
CA LEU A 76 -0.60 -1.81 -24.50
C LEU A 76 -0.46 -0.86 -25.71
N VAL A 77 -1.54 -0.23 -26.13
CA VAL A 77 -1.51 0.75 -27.23
C VAL A 77 -0.69 1.97 -26.85
N PHE A 78 -0.88 2.51 -25.64
CA PHE A 78 -0.14 3.66 -25.14
C PHE A 78 1.38 3.39 -25.07
N HIS A 79 1.77 2.32 -24.38
CA HIS A 79 3.19 2.00 -24.21
C HIS A 79 3.84 1.51 -25.52
N GLY A 80 3.09 0.77 -26.35
CA GLY A 80 3.54 0.40 -27.69
C GLY A 80 3.71 1.64 -28.59
N GLY A 81 2.78 2.57 -28.54
CA GLY A 81 2.87 3.85 -29.24
C GLY A 81 4.07 4.70 -28.82
N LEU A 82 4.38 4.72 -27.52
CA LEU A 82 5.60 5.40 -27.02
C LEU A 82 6.88 4.76 -27.59
N LEU A 83 6.94 3.44 -27.71
CA LEU A 83 8.10 2.75 -28.32
C LEU A 83 8.24 3.09 -29.79
N VAL A 84 7.15 3.08 -30.55
CA VAL A 84 7.14 3.48 -31.97
C VAL A 84 7.56 4.93 -32.12
N LEU A 85 7.02 5.84 -31.28
CA LEU A 85 7.40 7.26 -31.28
C LEU A 85 8.89 7.43 -30.96
N ALA A 86 9.40 6.74 -29.96
CA ALA A 86 10.81 6.80 -29.58
C ALA A 86 11.71 6.31 -30.72
N TRP A 87 11.32 5.23 -31.38
CA TRP A 87 12.03 4.72 -32.54
C TRP A 87 12.04 5.71 -33.71
N ALA A 88 10.91 6.34 -34.00
CA ALA A 88 10.77 7.30 -35.11
C ALA A 88 11.49 8.64 -34.86
N THR A 89 11.58 9.09 -33.59
CA THR A 89 12.09 10.43 -33.24
C THR A 89 13.43 10.40 -32.51
N GLY A 90 13.90 9.26 -32.07
CA GLY A 90 15.08 9.13 -31.20
C GLY A 90 14.83 9.52 -29.73
N LEU A 91 13.60 9.85 -29.33
CA LEU A 91 13.24 10.29 -27.97
C LEU A 91 13.06 9.12 -27.00
N TRP A 92 14.11 8.32 -26.80
CA TRP A 92 14.11 7.14 -25.93
C TRP A 92 13.86 7.46 -24.46
N ILE A 93 14.03 8.72 -24.05
CA ILE A 93 13.70 9.15 -22.70
C ILE A 93 12.21 8.93 -22.34
N LEU A 94 11.32 9.02 -23.34
CA LEU A 94 9.88 8.86 -23.12
C LEU A 94 9.50 7.48 -22.61
N PRO A 95 9.83 6.34 -23.27
CA PRO A 95 9.53 5.02 -22.72
C PRO A 95 10.31 4.73 -21.43
N ILE A 96 11.50 5.28 -21.23
CA ILE A 96 12.24 5.12 -19.99
C ILE A 96 11.46 5.75 -18.84
N VAL A 97 11.00 6.99 -18.98
CA VAL A 97 10.31 7.73 -17.91
C VAL A 97 8.85 7.26 -17.75
N LEU A 98 8.13 7.02 -18.84
CA LEU A 98 6.68 6.73 -18.78
C LEU A 98 6.35 5.25 -18.67
N SER A 99 7.21 4.36 -19.18
CA SER A 99 6.96 2.91 -19.16
C SER A 99 7.82 2.16 -18.15
N LEU A 100 9.09 2.50 -18.04
CA LEU A 100 10.04 1.75 -17.24
C LEU A 100 10.33 2.35 -15.87
N PHE A 101 9.89 3.58 -15.60
CA PHE A 101 10.22 4.29 -14.36
C PHE A 101 9.87 3.49 -13.10
N ASN A 102 8.68 2.87 -13.06
CA ASN A 102 8.25 2.07 -11.91
C ASN A 102 9.14 0.85 -11.64
N PHE A 103 9.80 0.34 -12.67
CA PHE A 103 10.71 -0.82 -12.56
C PHE A 103 12.16 -0.40 -12.29
N ILE A 104 12.53 0.82 -12.68
CA ILE A 104 13.90 1.35 -12.55
C ILE A 104 14.04 2.24 -11.32
N GLY A 105 13.05 3.10 -11.05
CA GLY A 105 13.14 4.24 -10.14
C GLY A 105 12.29 4.16 -8.89
N ASN A 106 11.89 2.99 -8.43
CA ASN A 106 10.98 2.84 -7.26
C ASN A 106 11.65 3.17 -5.90
N TRP A 107 12.83 3.77 -5.90
CA TRP A 107 13.58 4.10 -4.69
C TRP A 107 12.81 5.07 -3.77
N LEU A 108 12.13 6.07 -4.32
CA LEU A 108 11.39 7.06 -3.52
C LEU A 108 10.18 6.41 -2.82
N GLY A 109 9.42 5.57 -3.53
CA GLY A 109 8.33 4.80 -2.94
C GLY A 109 8.82 3.86 -1.83
N TYR A 110 9.96 3.24 -2.04
CA TYR A 110 10.60 2.40 -1.02
C TYR A 110 11.07 3.23 0.20
N PHE A 111 11.73 4.36 -0.06
CA PHE A 111 12.23 5.25 0.98
C PHE A 111 11.12 5.82 1.86
N LEU A 112 9.98 6.16 1.29
CA LEU A 112 8.84 6.69 2.01
C LEU A 112 7.94 5.57 2.57
N GLY A 113 7.70 4.50 1.82
CA GLY A 113 6.77 3.44 2.19
C GLY A 113 7.30 2.44 3.20
N LEU A 114 8.59 2.12 3.12
CA LEU A 114 9.16 1.07 3.96
C LEU A 114 8.99 1.32 5.47
N PRO A 115 9.30 2.50 6.03
CA PRO A 115 9.15 2.74 7.45
C PRO A 115 7.69 2.76 7.91
N GLN A 116 6.71 2.80 7.01
CA GLN A 116 5.30 2.81 7.36
C GLN A 116 4.79 1.45 7.85
N HIS A 117 5.41 0.34 7.43
CA HIS A 117 4.96 -1.02 7.77
C HIS A 117 5.97 -1.84 8.58
N CYS A 118 7.26 -1.44 8.55
CA CYS A 118 8.31 -2.29 9.10
C CYS A 118 8.34 -2.29 10.62
N GLY A 119 8.45 -3.52 11.18
CA GLY A 119 8.76 -3.76 12.58
C GLY A 119 7.62 -3.52 13.56
N LEU A 120 6.42 -3.23 13.08
CA LEU A 120 5.22 -3.02 13.88
C LEU A 120 4.53 -4.34 14.21
N ARG A 121 3.45 -4.29 14.99
CA ARG A 121 2.69 -5.49 15.35
C ARG A 121 2.04 -6.12 14.12
N GLU A 122 2.04 -7.44 14.07
CA GLU A 122 1.39 -8.22 13.02
C GLU A 122 0.08 -8.83 13.55
N ASN A 123 -0.87 -9.04 12.63
CA ASN A 123 -2.12 -9.76 12.91
C ASN A 123 -2.95 -9.21 14.08
N VAL A 124 -2.93 -7.90 14.29
CA VAL A 124 -3.84 -7.24 15.23
C VAL A 124 -4.87 -6.40 14.47
N PRO A 125 -6.13 -6.37 14.92
CA PRO A 125 -7.24 -5.71 14.19
C PRO A 125 -7.23 -4.18 14.34
N ASP A 126 -6.13 -3.57 14.77
CA ASP A 126 -5.98 -2.14 14.98
C ASP A 126 -4.87 -1.58 14.11
N PHE A 127 -5.22 -0.91 13.03
CA PHE A 127 -4.26 -0.32 12.10
C PHE A 127 -3.32 0.70 12.73
N ARG A 128 -3.70 1.33 13.84
CA ARG A 128 -2.83 2.24 14.61
C ARG A 128 -1.61 1.53 15.22
N LYS A 129 -1.67 0.20 15.32
CA LYS A 129 -0.61 -0.67 15.83
C LYS A 129 0.23 -1.32 14.71
N THR A 130 -0.31 -1.43 13.50
CA THR A 130 0.28 -2.17 12.38
C THR A 130 0.85 -1.27 11.29
N VAL A 131 0.48 0.02 11.30
CA VAL A 131 0.87 0.99 10.29
C VAL A 131 1.32 2.29 10.97
N ARG A 132 2.22 3.01 10.32
CA ARG A 132 2.78 4.27 10.82
C ARG A 132 2.51 5.40 9.86
N SER A 133 1.90 6.49 10.35
CA SER A 133 1.79 7.76 9.63
C SER A 133 3.01 8.64 9.87
N MET A 134 3.35 9.45 8.86
CA MET A 134 4.53 10.32 8.92
C MET A 134 4.19 11.74 8.53
N ARG A 135 4.89 12.71 9.13
CA ARG A 135 4.89 14.11 8.68
C ARG A 135 5.97 14.29 7.64
N LEU A 136 5.57 14.70 6.45
CA LEU A 136 6.47 15.00 5.33
C LEU A 136 6.45 16.50 5.02
N HIS A 137 7.47 16.96 4.30
CA HIS A 137 7.47 18.27 3.67
C HIS A 137 6.33 18.32 2.62
N PRO A 138 5.58 19.43 2.48
CA PRO A 138 4.40 19.51 1.59
C PRO A 138 4.65 19.04 0.16
N VAL A 139 5.82 19.31 -0.40
CA VAL A 139 6.20 18.84 -1.74
C VAL A 139 6.31 17.31 -1.80
N LEU A 140 6.93 16.68 -0.80
CA LEU A 140 7.04 15.22 -0.72
C LEU A 140 5.67 14.59 -0.42
N GLU A 141 4.87 15.22 0.43
CA GLU A 141 3.50 14.79 0.71
C GLU A 141 2.66 14.77 -0.57
N PHE A 142 2.72 15.83 -1.38
CA PHE A 142 2.05 15.91 -2.67
C PHE A 142 2.56 14.84 -3.65
N LEU A 143 3.88 14.70 -3.83
CA LEU A 143 4.49 13.72 -4.72
C LEU A 143 4.21 12.27 -4.27
N TYR A 144 3.98 12.07 -2.99
CA TYR A 144 3.61 10.77 -2.42
C TYR A 144 2.10 10.58 -2.31
N TRP A 145 1.28 11.40 -2.96
CA TRP A 145 -0.18 11.29 -2.99
C TRP A 145 -0.82 11.32 -1.60
N HIS A 146 -0.26 12.10 -0.66
CA HIS A 146 -0.67 12.15 0.75
C HIS A 146 -0.67 10.79 1.48
N MET A 147 -0.05 9.76 0.88
CA MET A 147 0.04 8.41 1.45
C MET A 147 0.96 8.32 2.67
N ASN A 148 1.54 9.43 3.09
CA ASN A 148 2.21 9.58 4.38
C ASN A 148 1.23 9.52 5.58
N TRP A 149 -0.05 9.81 5.37
CA TRP A 149 -1.14 9.58 6.32
C TRP A 149 -1.67 8.14 6.20
N HIS A 150 -0.78 7.19 6.40
CA HIS A 150 -0.97 5.81 5.99
C HIS A 150 -1.86 5.01 6.94
N THR A 151 -1.82 5.32 8.23
CA THR A 151 -2.71 4.72 9.22
C THR A 151 -4.16 5.10 8.94
N GLU A 152 -4.40 6.37 8.64
CA GLU A 152 -5.71 6.91 8.25
C GLU A 152 -6.21 6.27 6.97
N HIS A 153 -5.31 6.08 5.98
CA HIS A 153 -5.65 5.39 4.75
C HIS A 153 -6.11 3.95 5.00
N HIS A 154 -5.40 3.19 5.84
CA HIS A 154 -5.79 1.82 6.16
C HIS A 154 -7.11 1.75 6.96
N MET A 155 -7.35 2.70 7.85
CA MET A 155 -8.60 2.74 8.63
C MET A 155 -9.81 3.16 7.79
N TYR A 156 -9.59 4.04 6.82
CA TYR A 156 -10.66 4.67 6.01
C TYR A 156 -10.29 4.61 4.52
N ALA A 157 -10.08 3.42 3.99
CA ALA A 157 -9.59 3.17 2.63
C ALA A 157 -10.46 3.81 1.51
N GLY A 158 -11.73 4.11 1.78
CA GLY A 158 -12.62 4.81 0.84
C GLY A 158 -12.39 6.32 0.74
N VAL A 159 -11.57 6.92 1.61
CA VAL A 159 -11.28 8.34 1.57
C VAL A 159 -10.21 8.61 0.51
N PRO A 160 -10.47 9.51 -0.47
CA PRO A 160 -9.49 9.86 -1.49
C PRO A 160 -8.20 10.45 -0.89
N CYS A 161 -7.07 10.15 -1.50
CA CYS A 161 -5.75 10.51 -1.00
C CYS A 161 -5.58 12.01 -0.70
N TYR A 162 -6.16 12.88 -1.50
CA TYR A 162 -6.12 14.34 -1.30
C TYR A 162 -6.89 14.83 -0.06
N ASN A 163 -7.75 14.00 0.53
CA ASN A 163 -8.50 14.29 1.76
C ASN A 163 -7.88 13.65 3.02
N LEU A 164 -6.83 12.83 2.89
CA LEU A 164 -6.22 12.13 4.02
C LEU A 164 -5.67 13.09 5.09
N ARG A 165 -5.14 14.23 4.68
CA ARG A 165 -4.68 15.26 5.63
C ARG A 165 -5.84 15.85 6.45
N GLN A 166 -6.99 16.09 5.83
CA GLN A 166 -8.20 16.58 6.53
C GLN A 166 -8.75 15.50 7.45
N LEU A 167 -8.77 14.25 6.99
CA LEU A 167 -9.15 13.11 7.82
C LEU A 167 -8.25 13.02 9.06
N HIS A 168 -6.93 13.10 8.90
CA HIS A 168 -5.99 13.11 10.02
C HIS A 168 -6.36 14.19 11.05
N GLN A 169 -6.65 15.42 10.61
CA GLN A 169 -7.05 16.51 11.52
C GLN A 169 -8.34 16.18 12.27
N ALA A 170 -9.28 15.50 11.65
CA ALA A 170 -10.55 15.12 12.27
C ALA A 170 -10.40 13.99 13.31
N VAL A 171 -9.43 13.09 13.13
CA VAL A 171 -9.24 11.91 14.01
C VAL A 171 -7.97 11.97 14.87
N LYS A 172 -7.22 13.07 14.84
CA LYS A 172 -5.88 13.19 15.46
C LYS A 172 -5.84 12.80 16.94
N ASP A 173 -6.90 13.06 17.69
CA ASP A 173 -6.97 12.79 19.13
C ASP A 173 -7.09 11.28 19.43
N ASP A 174 -7.37 10.47 18.40
CA ASP A 174 -7.47 9.02 18.45
C ASP A 174 -6.27 8.31 17.78
N MET A 175 -5.38 9.08 17.16
CA MET A 175 -4.28 8.57 16.35
C MET A 175 -2.94 8.63 17.09
N PRO A 176 -2.01 7.69 16.83
CA PRO A 176 -0.63 7.82 17.30
C PRO A 176 0.00 9.09 16.73
N GLU A 177 0.90 9.70 17.49
CA GLU A 177 1.67 10.86 17.02
C GLU A 177 2.46 10.51 15.75
N PRO A 178 2.22 11.20 14.61
CA PRO A 178 2.93 10.93 13.37
C PRO A 178 4.42 11.20 13.52
N ARG A 179 5.27 10.29 13.06
CA ARG A 179 6.73 10.46 13.10
C ARG A 179 7.19 11.43 12.01
N SER A 180 8.30 12.14 12.23
CA SER A 180 9.04 12.72 11.11
C SER A 180 9.62 11.59 10.25
N LEU A 181 9.96 11.87 8.98
CA LEU A 181 10.58 10.87 8.10
C LEU A 181 11.84 10.26 8.73
N THR A 182 12.73 11.10 9.24
CA THR A 182 13.96 10.66 9.92
C THR A 182 13.67 9.91 11.22
N GLY A 183 12.63 10.31 11.95
CA GLY A 183 12.17 9.63 13.15
C GLY A 183 11.64 8.24 12.86
N ALA A 184 10.84 8.09 11.79
CA ALA A 184 10.31 6.80 11.37
C ALA A 184 11.42 5.83 10.92
N TRP A 185 12.41 6.31 10.18
CA TRP A 185 13.58 5.52 9.81
C TRP A 185 14.42 5.10 11.02
N ARG A 186 14.67 6.02 11.96
CA ARG A 186 15.41 5.71 13.19
C ARG A 186 14.68 4.65 14.01
N GLU A 187 13.39 4.84 14.27
CA GLU A 187 12.57 3.87 15.00
C GLU A 187 12.59 2.51 14.32
N MET A 188 12.43 2.45 13.00
CA MET A 188 12.50 1.21 12.24
C MET A 188 13.86 0.51 12.37
N LEU A 189 14.97 1.26 12.27
CA LEU A 189 16.32 0.70 12.42
C LEU A 189 16.57 0.19 13.84
N GLU A 190 16.10 0.90 14.87
CA GLU A 190 16.19 0.46 16.27
C GLU A 190 15.39 -0.83 16.50
N ILE A 191 14.20 -0.93 15.92
CA ILE A 191 13.38 -2.14 15.96
C ILE A 191 14.14 -3.29 15.29
N TRP A 192 14.72 -3.04 14.13
CA TRP A 192 15.48 -4.05 13.40
C TRP A 192 16.71 -4.55 14.18
N GLU A 193 17.46 -3.66 14.85
CA GLU A 193 18.54 -4.08 15.73
C GLU A 193 18.05 -4.95 16.91
N ARG A 194 16.85 -4.68 17.44
CA ARG A 194 16.24 -5.54 18.45
C ARG A 194 15.83 -6.90 17.88
N GLN A 195 15.25 -6.92 16.68
CA GLN A 195 14.84 -8.14 16.00
C GLN A 195 16.02 -9.05 15.61
N LYS A 196 17.22 -8.51 15.45
CA LYS A 196 18.44 -9.35 15.28
C LYS A 196 18.72 -10.19 16.51
N ARG A 197 18.35 -9.71 17.70
CA ARG A 197 18.57 -10.39 19.00
C ARG A 197 17.35 -11.23 19.40
N ASP A 198 16.17 -10.72 19.12
CA ASP A 198 14.89 -11.36 19.36
C ASP A 198 14.01 -11.26 18.12
N PRO A 199 14.01 -12.28 17.24
CA PRO A 199 13.22 -12.29 16.01
C PRO A 199 11.71 -12.16 16.21
N SER A 200 11.22 -12.41 17.42
CA SER A 200 9.79 -12.29 17.76
C SER A 200 9.39 -10.87 18.18
N TYR A 201 10.37 -9.97 18.36
CA TYR A 201 10.10 -8.61 18.81
C TYR A 201 9.25 -7.84 17.81
N GLN A 202 8.18 -7.24 18.30
CA GLN A 202 7.28 -6.36 17.56
C GLN A 202 7.11 -5.05 18.34
N PHE A 203 7.20 -3.93 17.66
CA PHE A 203 7.01 -2.64 18.31
C PHE A 203 5.51 -2.36 18.53
N ASP A 204 5.13 -2.17 19.78
CA ASP A 204 3.76 -1.78 20.12
C ASP A 204 3.64 -0.24 20.14
N THR A 205 3.08 0.30 19.05
CA THR A 205 2.90 1.74 18.91
C THR A 205 2.04 2.30 20.06
N PRO A 206 2.54 3.27 20.84
CA PRO A 206 1.77 3.88 21.92
C PRO A 206 0.60 4.66 21.33
N LEU A 207 -0.59 4.43 21.87
CA LEU A 207 -1.80 5.19 21.55
C LEU A 207 -2.00 6.31 22.56
N PRO A 208 -2.63 7.44 22.16
CA PRO A 208 -3.01 8.47 23.08
C PRO A 208 -4.01 7.93 24.14
N ALA A 209 -3.98 8.49 25.34
CA ALA A 209 -4.89 8.07 26.42
C ALA A 209 -6.38 8.20 26.03
N THR A 210 -6.70 9.18 25.22
CA THR A 210 -8.03 9.40 24.63
C THR A 210 -8.49 8.23 23.77
N ALA A 211 -7.61 7.67 22.95
CA ALA A 211 -7.91 6.53 22.09
C ALA A 211 -8.35 5.27 22.87
N GLN A 212 -7.68 4.98 23.97
CA GLN A 212 -8.05 3.87 24.84
C GLN A 212 -9.42 4.08 25.50
N THR A 213 -9.70 5.30 25.90
CA THR A 213 -10.98 5.67 26.54
C THR A 213 -12.14 5.57 25.55
N GLN A 214 -11.97 6.03 24.32
CA GLN A 214 -12.98 5.93 23.27
C GLN A 214 -13.30 4.48 22.91
N ARG A 215 -12.28 3.62 22.81
CA ARG A 215 -12.49 2.19 22.55
C ARG A 215 -13.31 1.51 23.66
N LYS A 216 -13.04 1.84 24.94
CA LYS A 216 -13.85 1.33 26.04
C LYS A 216 -15.29 1.84 25.96
N ARG A 217 -15.50 3.12 25.59
CA ARG A 217 -16.84 3.70 25.41
C ARG A 217 -17.57 3.04 24.23
N ALA A 218 -16.89 2.80 23.12
CA ALA A 218 -17.47 2.12 21.96
C ALA A 218 -17.90 0.68 22.28
N ALA A 219 -17.06 -0.08 23.00
CA ALA A 219 -17.40 -1.42 23.43
C ALA A 219 -18.60 -1.46 24.38
N VAL A 220 -18.66 -0.51 25.33
CA VAL A 220 -19.80 -0.37 26.24
C VAL A 220 -21.08 0.03 25.51
N ALA A 221 -20.98 0.92 24.51
CA ALA A 221 -22.13 1.31 23.69
C ALA A 221 -22.63 0.17 22.80
N GLU A 222 -21.73 -0.66 22.28
CA GLU A 222 -22.07 -1.85 21.49
C GLU A 222 -22.74 -2.91 22.37
N GLU A 223 -22.22 -3.17 23.57
CA GLU A 223 -22.86 -4.07 24.55
C GLU A 223 -24.24 -3.56 24.96
N ALA A 224 -24.40 -2.26 25.18
CA ALA A 224 -25.71 -1.67 25.51
C ALA A 224 -26.72 -1.81 24.36
N SER A 225 -26.28 -1.59 23.11
CA SER A 225 -27.15 -1.71 21.92
C SER A 225 -27.59 -3.17 21.66
N ILE A 226 -26.73 -4.15 21.97
CA ILE A 226 -27.05 -5.58 21.87
C ILE A 226 -28.02 -5.98 22.98
N GLY A 227 -27.87 -5.39 24.19
CA GLY A 227 -28.78 -5.61 25.31
C GLY A 227 -30.21 -5.12 25.06
N ASP A 228 -30.36 -3.99 24.36
CA ASP A 228 -31.67 -3.42 23.99
C ASP A 228 -32.37 -4.18 22.84
N LEU A 229 -31.65 -5.01 22.08
CA LEU A 229 -32.18 -5.85 21.00
C LEU A 229 -32.60 -7.27 21.48
N ALA A 230 -32.44 -7.57 22.75
CA ALA A 230 -32.95 -8.82 23.32
C ALA A 230 -34.49 -8.77 23.32
N PRO A 231 -35.19 -9.70 22.63
CA PRO A 231 -36.64 -9.67 22.58
C PRO A 231 -37.21 -9.86 23.98
N GLU A 232 -38.03 -8.89 24.44
CA GLU A 232 -38.98 -9.09 25.55
C GLU A 232 -39.97 -10.18 25.16
N GLY A 233 -39.69 -11.40 25.49
CA GLY A 233 -40.61 -12.48 25.19
C GLY A 233 -40.10 -13.89 25.45
N LEU A 234 -39.66 -14.14 26.67
CA LEU A 234 -39.65 -15.49 27.28
C LEU A 234 -39.67 -15.32 28.79
N ARG A 235 -40.83 -14.94 29.32
CA ARG A 235 -41.22 -15.28 30.68
C ARG A 235 -42.42 -16.19 30.69
#